data_1e9da86be065c3c326c335d3338e74e3
#
_entry.id   1e9da86be065c3c326c335d3338e74e3
#
_cell.length_a   1.000
_cell.length_b   1.000
_cell.length_c   1.000
_cell.angle_alpha   90.00
_cell.angle_beta   90.00
_cell.angle_gamma   90.00
#
_symmetry.space_group_name_H-M   'P 1'
#
loop_
_entity.id
_entity.type
_entity.pdbx_description
1 polymer ?
#
loop_
_entity_poly.entity_id
_entity_poly.type
_entity_poly.pdbx_seq_one_letter_code
_entity_poly.pdbx_strand_id
1 'polypeptide(L)'
;MIFVVSHKNTKNLDNAMDKFTSDFNVVYPRIGKVLLFEKRLGKLKIVFQMMDAAFLTFYGLLHMGNKDYIMLKFPFTKTLVYSARIIKRIKGCKIITILEDVNCIRYGHSQNEELDKTIRELEGNDIIMSPNNGYIHELKKYISKVKFVNFKIYPYMISEYCQNAIGDCSVYRWGEICFAGNLNKSTFLEKISLDRYKMRLYGPCNENLASKFKKARNLEYCGMFSQDDLIINIKNSQYGLVWDGTDIDIEKDTSGLGIYLQYNTSSKFCLYLSIGLPVIVWEKAATAEYVKENKCGIIVKSLANLERELDSVSESEYKEIRCNAARVATRIRQGYDFIDSVEEIIGTEVKA
;
A
#
# COMPACT_ATOMS: atom_id res chain seq x y z
N MET A 1 -25.57 0.25 -6.14
CA MET A 1 -24.82 0.99 -5.07
C MET A 1 -23.67 0.13 -4.57
N ILE A 2 -22.59 0.72 -4.02
CA ILE A 2 -21.50 -0.05 -3.40
C ILE A 2 -21.59 0.12 -1.88
N PHE A 3 -21.59 -0.98 -1.16
CA PHE A 3 -21.58 -1.03 0.30
C PHE A 3 -20.21 -1.46 0.80
N VAL A 4 -19.42 -0.51 1.31
CA VAL A 4 -18.10 -0.80 1.87
C VAL A 4 -18.22 -1.22 3.32
N VAL A 5 -17.73 -2.41 3.58
CA VAL A 5 -17.66 -2.96 4.94
C VAL A 5 -16.37 -2.52 5.60
N SER A 6 -16.45 -1.66 6.60
CA SER A 6 -15.29 -1.17 7.35
C SER A 6 -15.55 -1.15 8.84
N HIS A 7 -14.48 -1.31 9.64
CA HIS A 7 -14.57 -1.08 11.07
C HIS A 7 -14.62 0.42 11.39
N LYS A 8 -15.28 0.77 12.50
CA LYS A 8 -15.28 2.15 13.00
C LYS A 8 -13.82 2.57 13.26
N ASN A 9 -13.41 3.73 12.75
CA ASN A 9 -12.03 4.19 12.89
C ASN A 9 -11.62 4.28 14.36
N THR A 10 -10.58 3.56 14.72
CA THR A 10 -9.82 3.84 15.94
C THR A 10 -8.91 5.03 15.66
N LYS A 11 -8.74 5.91 16.63
CA LYS A 11 -7.96 7.17 16.51
C LYS A 11 -6.45 6.98 16.24
N ASN A 12 -5.94 5.75 16.18
CA ASN A 12 -4.54 5.45 15.94
C ASN A 12 -4.33 5.07 14.48
N LEU A 13 -3.93 6.05 13.66
CA LEU A 13 -3.52 5.87 12.26
C LEU A 13 -2.06 5.34 12.13
N ASP A 14 -1.57 4.64 13.16
CA ASP A 14 -0.15 4.28 13.27
C ASP A 14 0.26 3.11 12.37
N ASN A 15 -0.69 2.49 11.68
CA ASN A 15 -0.38 1.42 10.73
C ASN A 15 -0.96 1.69 9.33
N ALA A 16 -0.29 1.13 8.32
CA ALA A 16 -0.63 1.30 6.91
C ALA A 16 -2.08 0.88 6.57
N MET A 17 -2.59 -0.18 7.21
CA MET A 17 -3.95 -0.69 6.95
C MET A 17 -5.04 0.25 7.49
N ASP A 18 -4.83 0.84 8.68
CA ASP A 18 -5.78 1.80 9.26
C ASP A 18 -5.76 3.10 8.45
N LYS A 19 -4.58 3.53 8.00
CA LYS A 19 -4.43 4.70 7.13
C LYS A 19 -5.17 4.49 5.80
N PHE A 20 -4.92 3.38 5.12
CA PHE A 20 -5.61 3.06 3.86
C PHE A 20 -7.14 3.00 4.04
N THR A 21 -7.61 2.39 5.15
CA THR A 21 -9.04 2.35 5.47
C THR A 21 -9.63 3.74 5.65
N SER A 22 -8.92 4.62 6.35
CA SER A 22 -9.34 6.01 6.56
C SER A 22 -9.43 6.77 5.25
N ASP A 23 -8.37 6.73 4.45
CA ASP A 23 -8.27 7.45 3.18
C ASP A 23 -9.32 6.97 2.18
N PHE A 24 -9.52 5.66 2.10
CA PHE A 24 -10.55 5.04 1.28
C PHE A 24 -11.95 5.56 1.61
N ASN A 25 -12.29 5.65 2.90
CA ASN A 25 -13.58 6.15 3.35
C ASN A 25 -13.83 7.63 3.00
N VAL A 26 -12.78 8.41 2.80
CA VAL A 26 -12.88 9.83 2.40
C VAL A 26 -12.98 9.97 0.89
N VAL A 27 -12.17 9.21 0.15
CA VAL A 27 -12.08 9.28 -1.31
C VAL A 27 -13.39 8.87 -2.00
N TYR A 28 -14.16 7.95 -1.39
CA TYR A 28 -15.41 7.49 -2.00
C TYR A 28 -16.63 7.73 -1.11
N PRO A 29 -17.10 8.98 -0.97
CA PRO A 29 -18.22 9.34 -0.08
C PRO A 29 -19.59 8.82 -0.54
N ARG A 30 -19.73 8.39 -1.82
CA ARG A 30 -20.98 7.84 -2.37
C ARG A 30 -21.23 6.38 -1.99
N ILE A 31 -20.37 5.80 -1.20
CA ILE A 31 -20.45 4.42 -0.75
C ILE A 31 -21.34 4.33 0.49
N GLY A 32 -22.33 3.44 0.47
CA GLY A 32 -23.02 3.05 1.68
C GLY A 32 -22.04 2.42 2.66
N LYS A 33 -21.84 3.03 3.83
CA LYS A 33 -20.90 2.51 4.83
C LYS A 33 -21.63 1.57 5.75
N VAL A 34 -21.23 0.30 5.79
CA VAL A 34 -21.60 -0.63 6.85
C VAL A 34 -20.49 -0.56 7.90
N LEU A 35 -20.70 0.23 8.95
CA LEU A 35 -19.74 0.39 10.03
C LEU A 35 -19.88 -0.78 11.00
N LEU A 36 -18.82 -1.52 11.17
CA LEU A 36 -18.69 -2.62 12.11
C LEU A 36 -18.16 -2.13 13.46
N PHE A 37 -18.41 -2.93 14.52
CA PHE A 37 -17.93 -2.63 15.85
C PHE A 37 -16.39 -2.68 15.97
N GLU A 38 -15.86 -2.08 17.01
CA GLU A 38 -14.43 -1.81 17.15
C GLU A 38 -13.58 -3.09 17.39
N LYS A 39 -12.41 -3.16 16.77
CA LYS A 39 -11.51 -4.32 16.70
C LYS A 39 -10.87 -4.78 18.04
N ARG A 40 -11.06 -4.06 19.16
CA ARG A 40 -10.22 -4.16 20.36
C ARG A 40 -10.92 -4.68 21.60
N LEU A 41 -11.34 -5.94 21.62
CA LEU A 41 -11.80 -6.52 22.88
C LEU A 41 -11.33 -7.97 23.05
N GLY A 42 -10.05 -8.17 23.33
CA GLY A 42 -9.44 -9.36 23.90
C GLY A 42 -10.19 -10.69 23.69
N LYS A 43 -10.61 -11.32 24.78
CA LYS A 43 -11.36 -12.59 24.75
C LYS A 43 -12.77 -12.49 24.13
N LEU A 44 -13.35 -11.30 24.04
CA LEU A 44 -14.68 -11.08 23.43
C LEU A 44 -14.64 -10.83 21.92
N LYS A 45 -13.45 -10.83 21.31
CA LYS A 45 -13.26 -10.60 19.88
C LYS A 45 -14.18 -11.44 18.99
N ILE A 46 -14.36 -12.71 19.34
CA ILE A 46 -15.20 -13.65 18.55
C ILE A 46 -16.67 -13.22 18.62
N VAL A 47 -17.16 -12.81 19.79
CA VAL A 47 -18.54 -12.36 19.97
C VAL A 47 -18.81 -11.11 19.11
N PHE A 48 -17.91 -10.13 19.12
CA PHE A 48 -18.04 -8.93 18.28
C PHE A 48 -17.98 -9.26 16.79
N GLN A 49 -17.12 -10.17 16.36
CA GLN A 49 -17.09 -10.63 14.97
C GLN A 49 -18.40 -11.31 14.55
N MET A 50 -19.04 -12.05 15.45
CA MET A 50 -20.36 -12.64 15.17
C MET A 50 -21.46 -11.58 15.13
N MET A 51 -21.42 -10.58 16.01
CA MET A 51 -22.35 -9.45 15.97
C MET A 51 -22.20 -8.64 14.68
N ASP A 52 -20.97 -8.35 14.26
CA ASP A 52 -20.69 -7.66 12.99
C ASP A 52 -21.24 -8.46 11.81
N ALA A 53 -21.03 -9.77 11.80
CA ALA A 53 -21.52 -10.65 10.74
C ALA A 53 -23.06 -10.70 10.70
N ALA A 54 -23.72 -10.79 11.86
CA ALA A 54 -25.17 -10.77 11.97
C ALA A 54 -25.74 -9.41 11.52
N PHE A 55 -25.10 -8.31 11.95
CA PHE A 55 -25.49 -6.96 11.55
C PHE A 55 -25.34 -6.76 10.04
N LEU A 56 -24.20 -7.13 9.46
CA LEU A 56 -23.97 -7.05 8.01
C LEU A 56 -25.02 -7.86 7.24
N THR A 57 -25.32 -9.09 7.69
CA THR A 57 -26.30 -9.95 7.04
C THR A 57 -27.69 -9.32 7.09
N PHE A 58 -28.15 -8.89 8.27
CA PHE A 58 -29.46 -8.27 8.43
C PHE A 58 -29.58 -6.97 7.61
N TYR A 59 -28.57 -6.10 7.69
CA TYR A 59 -28.54 -4.86 6.93
C TYR A 59 -28.55 -5.12 5.41
N GLY A 60 -27.73 -6.07 4.94
CA GLY A 60 -27.67 -6.41 3.53
C GLY A 60 -28.98 -7.01 2.99
N LEU A 61 -29.64 -7.87 3.78
CA LEU A 61 -30.94 -8.43 3.42
C LEU A 61 -32.03 -7.38 3.33
N LEU A 62 -31.98 -6.30 4.10
CA LEU A 62 -32.96 -5.22 4.06
C LEU A 62 -32.71 -4.21 2.94
N HIS A 63 -31.44 -3.86 2.68
CA HIS A 63 -31.09 -2.67 1.89
C HIS A 63 -30.45 -2.97 0.53
N MET A 64 -30.01 -4.21 0.28
CA MET A 64 -29.31 -4.55 -0.97
C MET A 64 -30.18 -5.28 -1.97
N GLY A 65 -29.87 -5.12 -3.26
CA GLY A 65 -30.48 -5.78 -4.41
C GLY A 65 -29.44 -6.35 -5.37
N ASN A 66 -29.91 -6.91 -6.49
CA ASN A 66 -29.07 -7.60 -7.49
C ASN A 66 -28.11 -6.69 -8.26
N LYS A 67 -28.32 -5.37 -8.23
CA LYS A 67 -27.43 -4.37 -8.85
C LYS A 67 -26.42 -3.75 -7.87
N ASP A 68 -26.38 -4.25 -6.65
CA ASP A 68 -25.52 -3.72 -5.61
C ASP A 68 -24.25 -4.56 -5.43
N TYR A 69 -23.24 -3.94 -4.81
CA TYR A 69 -21.94 -4.54 -4.53
C TYR A 69 -21.64 -4.48 -3.05
N ILE A 70 -21.09 -5.57 -2.52
CA ILE A 70 -20.46 -5.60 -1.20
C ILE A 70 -18.96 -5.51 -1.41
N MET A 71 -18.31 -4.48 -0.86
CA MET A 71 -16.88 -4.29 -0.96
C MET A 71 -16.20 -4.66 0.36
N LEU A 72 -15.31 -5.64 0.30
CA LEU A 72 -14.54 -6.16 1.42
C LEU A 72 -13.05 -5.90 1.20
N LYS A 73 -12.29 -5.74 2.29
CA LYS A 73 -10.83 -5.66 2.24
C LYS A 73 -10.21 -6.96 2.71
N PHE A 74 -9.31 -7.52 1.91
CA PHE A 74 -8.55 -8.71 2.25
C PHE A 74 -7.21 -8.32 2.90
N PRO A 75 -6.78 -8.94 4.02
CA PRO A 75 -7.41 -10.08 4.67
C PRO A 75 -8.64 -9.71 5.51
N PHE A 76 -9.69 -10.48 5.40
CA PHE A 76 -10.94 -10.28 6.12
C PHE A 76 -11.21 -11.39 7.15
N THR A 77 -12.16 -11.16 8.07
CA THR A 77 -12.59 -12.22 8.99
C THR A 77 -13.49 -13.22 8.29
N LYS A 78 -13.37 -14.50 8.60
CA LYS A 78 -14.19 -15.57 8.02
C LYS A 78 -15.69 -15.27 8.12
N THR A 79 -16.14 -14.74 9.27
CA THR A 79 -17.54 -14.41 9.52
C THR A 79 -18.09 -13.39 8.53
N LEU A 80 -17.33 -12.35 8.18
CA LEU A 80 -17.74 -11.33 7.20
C LEU A 80 -17.86 -11.89 5.78
N VAL A 81 -16.95 -12.78 5.38
CA VAL A 81 -17.03 -13.46 4.09
C VAL A 81 -18.26 -14.32 3.98
N TYR A 82 -18.57 -15.10 5.03
CA TYR A 82 -19.80 -15.90 5.05
C TYR A 82 -21.06 -15.05 4.97
N SER A 83 -21.12 -13.93 5.71
CA SER A 83 -22.23 -12.98 5.63
C SER A 83 -22.42 -12.41 4.23
N ALA A 84 -21.32 -11.95 3.60
CA ALA A 84 -21.36 -11.42 2.25
C ALA A 84 -21.85 -12.47 1.24
N ARG A 85 -21.41 -13.73 1.38
CA ARG A 85 -21.87 -14.85 0.51
C ARG A 85 -23.33 -15.21 0.72
N ILE A 86 -23.84 -15.14 1.94
CA ILE A 86 -25.27 -15.34 2.24
C ILE A 86 -26.08 -14.23 1.56
N ILE A 87 -25.69 -12.97 1.72
CA ILE A 87 -26.37 -11.84 1.08
C ILE A 87 -26.34 -11.99 -0.44
N LYS A 88 -25.18 -12.28 -1.02
CA LYS A 88 -25.02 -12.54 -2.46
C LYS A 88 -26.00 -13.62 -2.95
N ARG A 89 -26.09 -14.75 -2.23
CA ARG A 89 -26.97 -15.87 -2.60
C ARG A 89 -28.45 -15.51 -2.58
N ILE A 90 -28.87 -14.69 -1.62
CA ILE A 90 -30.29 -14.33 -1.42
C ILE A 90 -30.68 -13.12 -2.29
N LYS A 91 -29.83 -12.12 -2.38
CA LYS A 91 -30.12 -10.83 -3.02
C LYS A 91 -29.57 -10.71 -4.44
N GLY A 92 -28.68 -11.62 -4.87
CA GLY A 92 -28.04 -11.56 -6.18
C GLY A 92 -27.00 -10.46 -6.33
N CYS A 93 -26.60 -9.77 -5.25
CA CYS A 93 -25.56 -8.75 -5.27
C CYS A 93 -24.18 -9.36 -5.59
N LYS A 94 -23.21 -8.51 -5.94
CA LYS A 94 -21.83 -8.93 -6.25
C LYS A 94 -20.86 -8.60 -5.11
N ILE A 95 -19.78 -9.36 -5.01
CA ILE A 95 -18.74 -9.15 -4.02
C ILE A 95 -17.47 -8.63 -4.72
N ILE A 96 -17.01 -7.47 -4.30
CA ILE A 96 -15.71 -6.89 -4.67
C ILE A 96 -14.75 -7.07 -3.49
N THR A 97 -13.56 -7.58 -3.75
CA THR A 97 -12.50 -7.67 -2.73
C THR A 97 -11.31 -6.83 -3.12
N ILE A 98 -10.87 -5.94 -2.23
CA ILE A 98 -9.65 -5.16 -2.37
C ILE A 98 -8.53 -5.93 -1.69
N LEU A 99 -7.46 -6.22 -2.41
CA LEU A 99 -6.26 -6.83 -1.84
C LEU A 99 -5.40 -5.78 -1.12
N GLU A 100 -4.99 -6.10 0.09
CA GLU A 100 -3.94 -5.39 0.83
C GLU A 100 -2.71 -6.31 0.96
N ASP A 101 -2.60 -7.07 2.04
CA ASP A 101 -1.54 -8.06 2.23
C ASP A 101 -2.04 -9.48 1.97
N VAL A 102 -1.31 -10.25 1.17
CA VAL A 102 -1.59 -11.68 0.92
C VAL A 102 -0.50 -12.51 1.61
N ASN A 103 -0.79 -12.97 2.83
CA ASN A 103 0.20 -13.60 3.71
C ASN A 103 0.86 -14.85 3.11
N CYS A 104 0.12 -15.69 2.40
CA CYS A 104 0.69 -16.87 1.75
C CYS A 104 1.74 -16.51 0.68
N ILE A 105 1.60 -15.35 0.03
CA ILE A 105 2.62 -14.84 -0.90
C ILE A 105 3.77 -14.18 -0.13
N ARG A 106 3.46 -13.44 0.94
CA ARG A 106 4.45 -12.70 1.73
C ARG A 106 5.48 -13.59 2.41
N TYR A 107 5.05 -14.73 2.93
CA TYR A 107 5.93 -15.65 3.67
C TYR A 107 6.38 -16.85 2.85
N GLY A 108 6.17 -16.80 1.53
CA GLY A 108 6.48 -17.88 0.60
C GLY A 108 5.44 -19.01 0.64
N HIS A 109 5.34 -19.73 -0.46
CA HIS A 109 4.38 -20.82 -0.65
C HIS A 109 4.67 -22.09 0.21
N SER A 110 5.52 -21.99 1.23
CA SER A 110 5.91 -23.11 2.08
C SER A 110 4.77 -23.70 2.93
N GLN A 111 3.61 -23.03 2.96
CA GLN A 111 2.40 -23.51 3.66
C GLN A 111 1.25 -23.67 2.65
N ASN A 112 1.16 -24.81 2.01
CA ASN A 112 0.10 -25.15 1.06
C ASN A 112 -1.31 -24.94 1.64
N GLU A 113 -1.51 -25.20 2.94
CA GLU A 113 -2.79 -25.01 3.60
C GLU A 113 -3.24 -23.52 3.65
N GLU A 114 -2.32 -22.58 3.84
CA GLU A 114 -2.64 -21.15 3.85
C GLU A 114 -2.94 -20.64 2.44
N LEU A 115 -2.24 -21.13 1.44
CA LEU A 115 -2.52 -20.84 0.03
C LEU A 115 -3.91 -21.37 -0.36
N ASP A 116 -4.22 -22.63 -0.09
CA ASP A 116 -5.52 -23.24 -0.38
C ASP A 116 -6.67 -22.51 0.32
N LYS A 117 -6.44 -22.09 1.56
CA LYS A 117 -7.41 -21.29 2.30
C LYS A 117 -7.64 -19.95 1.63
N THR A 118 -6.58 -19.25 1.27
CA THR A 118 -6.63 -17.94 0.58
C THR A 118 -7.36 -18.06 -0.75
N ILE A 119 -7.07 -19.08 -1.54
CA ILE A 119 -7.75 -19.37 -2.81
C ILE A 119 -9.25 -19.55 -2.57
N ARG A 120 -9.66 -20.43 -1.65
CA ARG A 120 -11.09 -20.65 -1.31
C ARG A 120 -11.79 -19.39 -0.82
N GLU A 121 -11.09 -18.52 -0.11
CA GLU A 121 -11.63 -17.24 0.35
C GLU A 121 -11.82 -16.25 -0.81
N LEU A 122 -10.93 -16.26 -1.79
CA LEU A 122 -10.96 -15.33 -2.92
C LEU A 122 -11.84 -15.82 -4.09
N GLU A 123 -11.91 -17.12 -4.37
CA GLU A 123 -12.73 -17.69 -5.47
C GLU A 123 -14.24 -17.43 -5.32
N GLY A 124 -14.73 -17.19 -4.11
CA GLY A 124 -16.14 -16.87 -3.86
C GLY A 124 -16.55 -15.44 -4.22
N ASN A 125 -15.60 -14.60 -4.63
CA ASN A 125 -15.84 -13.21 -4.99
C ASN A 125 -16.11 -13.08 -6.50
N ASP A 126 -16.73 -11.98 -6.92
CA ASP A 126 -16.97 -11.71 -8.33
C ASP A 126 -15.81 -10.91 -8.94
N ILE A 127 -15.27 -9.98 -8.15
CA ILE A 127 -14.20 -9.08 -8.58
C ILE A 127 -13.13 -8.99 -7.48
N ILE A 128 -11.87 -9.07 -7.90
CA ILE A 128 -10.72 -8.81 -7.05
C ILE A 128 -10.00 -7.57 -7.58
N MET A 129 -9.92 -6.54 -6.75
CA MET A 129 -9.17 -5.32 -7.04
C MET A 129 -7.78 -5.41 -6.42
N SER A 130 -6.76 -5.21 -7.21
CA SER A 130 -5.35 -5.27 -6.82
C SER A 130 -4.66 -3.93 -7.07
N PRO A 131 -3.70 -3.51 -6.22
CA PRO A 131 -2.93 -2.28 -6.44
C PRO A 131 -1.86 -2.41 -7.54
N ASN A 132 -1.67 -3.60 -8.10
CA ASN A 132 -0.63 -3.85 -9.10
C ASN A 132 -0.88 -5.17 -9.85
N ASN A 133 -0.11 -5.38 -10.91
CA ASN A 133 -0.17 -6.60 -11.71
C ASN A 133 0.55 -7.80 -11.07
N GLY A 134 1.45 -7.61 -10.12
CA GLY A 134 2.18 -8.68 -9.46
C GLY A 134 1.25 -9.67 -8.75
N TYR A 135 0.34 -9.17 -7.92
CA TYR A 135 -0.70 -10.01 -7.29
C TYR A 135 -1.63 -10.66 -8.32
N ILE A 136 -2.01 -9.92 -9.36
CA ILE A 136 -2.92 -10.45 -10.40
C ILE A 136 -2.29 -11.63 -11.11
N HIS A 137 -1.04 -11.50 -11.54
CA HIS A 137 -0.33 -12.58 -12.23
C HIS A 137 -0.17 -13.82 -11.32
N GLU A 138 0.16 -13.61 -10.06
CA GLU A 138 0.33 -14.70 -9.11
C GLU A 138 -0.99 -15.42 -8.83
N LEU A 139 -2.04 -14.68 -8.47
CA LEU A 139 -3.34 -15.28 -8.12
C LEU A 139 -4.06 -15.92 -9.30
N LYS A 140 -3.87 -15.43 -10.53
CA LYS A 140 -4.42 -16.04 -11.76
C LYS A 140 -3.91 -17.46 -12.02
N LYS A 141 -2.78 -17.87 -11.44
CA LYS A 141 -2.31 -19.26 -11.51
C LYS A 141 -3.26 -20.24 -10.82
N TYR A 142 -4.02 -19.76 -9.85
CA TYR A 142 -4.88 -20.56 -8.98
C TYR A 142 -6.36 -20.25 -9.13
N ILE A 143 -6.71 -19.00 -9.52
CA ILE A 143 -8.08 -18.48 -9.56
C ILE A 143 -8.42 -18.08 -10.99
N SER A 144 -9.33 -18.83 -11.65
CA SER A 144 -9.68 -18.61 -13.06
C SER A 144 -11.03 -17.91 -13.29
N LYS A 145 -11.96 -17.96 -12.30
CA LYS A 145 -13.36 -17.54 -12.50
C LYS A 145 -13.68 -16.14 -11.99
N VAL A 146 -12.70 -15.43 -11.41
CA VAL A 146 -12.88 -14.11 -10.81
C VAL A 146 -12.34 -13.04 -11.76
N LYS A 147 -13.06 -11.92 -11.90
CA LYS A 147 -12.55 -10.75 -12.64
C LYS A 147 -11.49 -10.04 -11.79
N PHE A 148 -10.31 -9.83 -12.35
CA PHE A 148 -9.26 -9.02 -11.72
C PHE A 148 -9.23 -7.63 -12.31
N VAL A 149 -9.10 -6.62 -11.45
CA VAL A 149 -8.98 -5.20 -11.81
C VAL A 149 -7.76 -4.61 -11.10
N ASN A 150 -6.87 -3.96 -11.86
CA ASN A 150 -5.70 -3.27 -11.33
C ASN A 150 -6.05 -1.79 -11.11
N PHE A 151 -6.07 -1.34 -9.84
CA PHE A 151 -6.27 0.08 -9.51
C PHE A 151 -4.96 0.86 -9.33
N LYS A 152 -3.84 0.25 -9.68
CA LYS A 152 -2.47 0.81 -9.81
C LYS A 152 -1.80 1.26 -8.52
N ILE A 153 -2.46 2.04 -7.67
CA ILE A 153 -1.88 2.58 -6.43
C ILE A 153 -2.97 2.85 -5.40
N TYR A 154 -2.66 2.65 -4.13
CA TYR A 154 -3.58 3.02 -3.04
C TYR A 154 -3.69 4.55 -2.92
N PRO A 155 -4.91 5.08 -2.66
CA PRO A 155 -5.05 6.46 -2.21
C PRO A 155 -4.23 6.68 -0.94
N TYR A 156 -3.60 7.86 -0.85
CA TYR A 156 -2.84 8.26 0.32
C TYR A 156 -3.06 9.74 0.59
N MET A 157 -4.00 10.04 1.49
CA MET A 157 -4.35 11.39 1.86
C MET A 157 -3.35 11.93 2.89
N ILE A 158 -3.10 13.22 2.80
CA ILE A 158 -2.28 13.95 3.77
C ILE A 158 -3.11 15.10 4.33
N SER A 159 -2.77 15.58 5.53
CA SER A 159 -3.46 16.69 6.17
C SER A 159 -3.35 17.98 5.32
N GLU A 160 -4.30 18.88 5.49
CA GLU A 160 -4.25 20.20 4.85
C GLU A 160 -2.98 20.98 5.25
N TYR A 161 -2.55 20.83 6.50
CA TYR A 161 -1.29 21.38 6.98
C TYR A 161 -0.10 20.89 6.14
N CYS A 162 -0.01 19.58 5.89
CA CYS A 162 1.04 19.03 5.04
C CYS A 162 0.91 19.46 3.58
N GLN A 163 -0.32 19.53 3.04
CA GLN A 163 -0.54 19.99 1.66
C GLN A 163 -0.02 21.41 1.46
N ASN A 164 -0.31 22.31 2.39
CA ASN A 164 0.18 23.70 2.36
C ASN A 164 1.71 23.80 2.56
N ALA A 165 2.29 22.88 3.33
CA ALA A 165 3.71 22.86 3.63
C ALA A 165 4.59 22.24 2.54
N ILE A 166 4.05 21.38 1.67
CA ILE A 166 4.84 20.72 0.59
C ILE A 166 5.44 21.76 -0.36
N GLY A 167 4.70 22.83 -0.68
CA GLY A 167 5.21 23.95 -1.47
C GLY A 167 5.60 23.58 -2.91
N ASP A 168 6.56 24.32 -3.45
CA ASP A 168 7.06 24.15 -4.80
C ASP A 168 7.95 22.91 -4.93
N CYS A 169 7.74 22.11 -5.97
CA CYS A 169 8.55 20.95 -6.31
C CYS A 169 10.01 21.29 -6.68
N SER A 170 10.33 22.55 -6.93
CA SER A 170 11.72 23.01 -7.21
C SER A 170 12.61 23.01 -5.97
N VAL A 171 12.06 22.97 -4.76
CA VAL A 171 12.84 23.01 -3.51
C VAL A 171 13.15 21.60 -3.04
N TYR A 172 14.42 21.20 -3.11
CA TYR A 172 14.91 19.91 -2.63
C TYR A 172 16.38 19.98 -2.20
N ARG A 173 16.78 19.02 -1.36
CA ARG A 173 18.17 18.85 -0.89
C ARG A 173 18.87 17.85 -1.77
N TRP A 174 19.72 18.35 -2.64
CA TRP A 174 20.54 17.52 -3.53
C TRP A 174 21.44 16.56 -2.72
N GLY A 175 21.55 15.32 -3.16
CA GLY A 175 22.34 14.30 -2.48
C GLY A 175 21.66 13.70 -1.24
N GLU A 176 20.41 14.05 -0.94
CA GLU A 176 19.68 13.50 0.22
C GLU A 176 18.63 12.44 -0.21
N ILE A 177 18.77 11.26 0.36
CA ILE A 177 17.79 10.17 0.21
C ILE A 177 17.08 9.99 1.56
N CYS A 178 15.77 9.79 1.59
CA CYS A 178 15.08 9.40 2.80
C CYS A 178 14.62 7.93 2.74
N PHE A 179 14.66 7.26 3.89
CA PHE A 179 14.03 5.97 4.11
C PHE A 179 13.14 6.02 5.35
N ALA A 180 11.84 5.78 5.18
CA ALA A 180 10.86 5.76 6.25
C ALA A 180 10.26 4.35 6.38
N GLY A 181 10.43 3.72 7.54
CA GLY A 181 9.94 2.36 7.78
C GLY A 181 10.41 1.77 9.11
N ASN A 182 10.09 0.50 9.34
CA ASN A 182 10.58 -0.21 10.52
C ASN A 182 12.05 -0.61 10.32
N LEU A 183 12.98 0.17 10.86
CA LEU A 183 14.41 -0.02 10.70
C LEU A 183 14.89 -1.37 11.28
N ASN A 184 14.21 -1.92 12.28
CA ASN A 184 14.54 -3.23 12.85
C ASN A 184 14.36 -4.40 11.86
N LYS A 185 13.57 -4.20 10.80
CA LYS A 185 13.34 -5.19 9.73
C LYS A 185 14.14 -4.89 8.47
N SER A 186 14.85 -3.77 8.42
CA SER A 186 15.51 -3.23 7.24
C SER A 186 17.02 -3.35 7.37
N THR A 187 17.51 -4.57 7.67
CA THR A 187 18.93 -4.81 7.96
C THR A 187 19.83 -4.63 6.72
N PHE A 188 19.27 -4.53 5.51
CA PHE A 188 20.01 -4.11 4.33
C PHE A 188 20.72 -2.75 4.52
N LEU A 189 20.19 -1.89 5.41
CA LEU A 189 20.78 -0.60 5.73
C LEU A 189 22.18 -0.72 6.33
N GLU A 190 22.49 -1.84 7.00
CA GLU A 190 23.84 -2.10 7.54
C GLU A 190 24.86 -2.43 6.44
N LYS A 191 24.39 -2.77 5.22
CA LYS A 191 25.22 -3.11 4.05
C LYS A 191 25.34 -1.97 3.05
N ILE A 192 24.54 -0.91 3.19
CA ILE A 192 24.61 0.27 2.33
C ILE A 192 25.92 1.02 2.60
N SER A 193 26.60 1.37 1.52
CA SER A 193 27.76 2.26 1.54
C SER A 193 27.50 3.43 0.61
N LEU A 194 27.56 4.65 1.15
CA LEU A 194 27.37 5.89 0.41
C LEU A 194 28.54 6.82 0.70
N ASP A 195 29.10 7.45 -0.32
CA ASP A 195 30.22 8.39 -0.19
C ASP A 195 29.79 9.85 -0.41
N ARG A 196 28.91 10.09 -1.36
CA ARG A 196 28.46 11.42 -1.81
C ARG A 196 27.02 11.74 -1.42
N TYR A 197 26.20 10.71 -1.30
CA TYR A 197 24.80 10.85 -0.89
C TYR A 197 24.65 10.61 0.60
N LYS A 198 23.68 11.29 1.19
CA LYS A 198 23.30 11.12 2.60
C LYS A 198 21.94 10.45 2.68
N MET A 199 21.82 9.38 3.46
CA MET A 199 20.53 8.73 3.69
C MET A 199 20.01 9.04 5.09
N ARG A 200 18.84 9.65 5.18
CA ARG A 200 18.14 9.95 6.42
C ARG A 200 17.10 8.87 6.73
N LEU A 201 17.19 8.29 7.92
CA LEU A 201 16.45 7.13 8.37
C LEU A 201 15.38 7.52 9.39
N TYR A 202 14.13 7.15 9.12
CA TYR A 202 12.97 7.51 9.92
C TYR A 202 12.18 6.26 10.31
N GLY A 203 11.81 6.15 11.60
CA GLY A 203 10.94 5.10 12.11
C GLY A 203 11.50 4.35 13.31
N PRO A 204 10.76 3.32 13.79
CA PRO A 204 11.18 2.57 14.97
C PRO A 204 12.52 1.86 14.75
N CYS A 205 13.44 2.07 15.69
CA CYS A 205 14.80 1.56 15.69
C CYS A 205 15.22 1.18 17.11
N ASN A 206 15.79 -0.01 17.31
CA ASN A 206 16.37 -0.37 18.60
C ASN A 206 17.70 0.36 18.84
N GLU A 207 18.10 0.46 20.11
CA GLU A 207 19.28 1.23 20.53
C GLU A 207 20.59 0.75 19.88
N ASN A 208 20.75 -0.56 19.70
CA ASN A 208 21.95 -1.13 19.09
C ASN A 208 22.07 -0.68 17.62
N LEU A 209 20.99 -0.79 16.86
CA LEU A 209 20.96 -0.41 15.44
C LEU A 209 21.11 1.12 15.29
N ALA A 210 20.44 1.91 16.14
CA ALA A 210 20.58 3.36 16.16
C ALA A 210 22.04 3.80 16.45
N SER A 211 22.74 3.08 17.35
CA SER A 211 24.16 3.33 17.65
C SER A 211 25.07 3.00 16.45
N LYS A 212 24.75 1.97 15.68
CA LYS A 212 25.46 1.65 14.42
C LYS A 212 25.28 2.76 13.37
N PHE A 213 24.04 3.23 13.17
CA PHE A 213 23.78 4.30 12.21
C PHE A 213 24.46 5.62 12.59
N LYS A 214 24.57 5.94 13.88
CA LYS A 214 25.35 7.13 14.34
C LYS A 214 26.83 7.07 14.00
N LYS A 215 27.38 5.88 13.82
CA LYS A 215 28.81 5.66 13.47
C LYS A 215 29.02 5.54 11.96
N ALA A 216 27.97 5.28 11.21
CA ALA A 216 28.04 5.15 9.76
C ALA A 216 28.20 6.54 9.11
N ARG A 217 29.07 6.65 8.12
CA ARG A 217 29.49 7.95 7.56
C ARG A 217 28.32 8.75 6.95
N ASN A 218 27.44 8.13 6.21
CA ASN A 218 26.41 8.83 5.43
C ASN A 218 24.99 8.31 5.72
N LEU A 219 24.79 7.67 6.87
CA LEU A 219 23.48 7.28 7.38
C LEU A 219 23.17 8.12 8.62
N GLU A 220 22.03 8.79 8.64
CA GLU A 220 21.58 9.59 9.78
C GLU A 220 20.26 9.06 10.31
N TYR A 221 20.25 8.53 11.54
CA TYR A 221 19.01 8.19 12.22
C TYR A 221 18.35 9.45 12.77
N CYS A 222 17.17 9.78 12.26
CA CYS A 222 16.42 10.99 12.58
C CYS A 222 15.35 10.78 13.66
N GLY A 223 14.99 9.53 13.95
CA GLY A 223 13.95 9.22 14.95
C GLY A 223 12.63 8.73 14.35
N MET A 224 11.63 8.62 15.24
CA MET A 224 10.26 8.26 14.89
C MET A 224 9.36 9.49 15.03
N PHE A 225 8.51 9.73 14.05
CA PHE A 225 7.67 10.91 13.96
C PHE A 225 6.20 10.52 13.77
N SER A 226 5.29 11.45 14.07
CA SER A 226 3.92 11.41 13.57
C SER A 226 3.92 11.45 12.03
N GLN A 227 2.82 11.09 11.40
CA GLN A 227 2.74 11.13 9.93
C GLN A 227 3.01 12.54 9.37
N ASP A 228 2.41 13.56 9.97
CA ASP A 228 2.57 14.94 9.51
C ASP A 228 3.99 15.45 9.70
N ASP A 229 4.59 15.20 10.86
CA ASP A 229 5.98 15.57 11.12
C ASP A 229 6.95 14.81 10.21
N LEU A 230 6.69 13.53 9.94
CA LEU A 230 7.48 12.76 8.98
C LEU A 230 7.44 13.42 7.59
N ILE A 231 6.26 13.77 7.10
CA ILE A 231 6.10 14.44 5.80
C ILE A 231 6.91 15.73 5.76
N ILE A 232 6.83 16.57 6.79
CA ILE A 232 7.58 17.84 6.86
C ILE A 232 9.09 17.59 6.81
N ASN A 233 9.57 16.54 7.46
CA ASN A 233 11.00 16.21 7.49
C ASN A 233 11.52 15.68 6.14
N ILE A 234 10.74 14.87 5.42
CA ILE A 234 11.18 14.18 4.20
C ILE A 234 10.83 14.92 2.90
N LYS A 235 9.90 15.87 2.90
CA LYS A 235 9.35 16.53 1.69
C LYS A 235 10.40 17.13 0.76
N ASN A 236 11.53 17.57 1.32
CA ASN A 236 12.62 18.18 0.57
C ASN A 236 13.78 17.21 0.27
N SER A 237 13.66 15.93 0.59
CA SER A 237 14.65 14.94 0.14
C SER A 237 14.68 14.86 -1.38
N GLN A 238 15.79 14.45 -1.96
CA GLN A 238 15.91 14.23 -3.40
C GLN A 238 15.08 13.00 -3.80
N TYR A 239 15.25 11.91 -3.09
CA TYR A 239 14.53 10.66 -3.36
C TYR A 239 14.02 9.99 -2.09
N GLY A 240 12.93 9.23 -2.22
CA GLY A 240 12.45 8.28 -1.23
C GLY A 240 12.80 6.83 -1.62
N LEU A 241 13.53 6.12 -0.77
CA LEU A 241 13.90 4.73 -1.03
C LEU A 241 12.75 3.77 -0.68
N VAL A 242 12.31 2.98 -1.64
CA VAL A 242 11.34 1.90 -1.49
C VAL A 242 12.07 0.57 -1.56
N TRP A 243 12.45 0.04 -0.42
CA TRP A 243 13.23 -1.18 -0.27
C TRP A 243 12.82 -1.93 0.98
N ASP A 244 12.93 -3.25 0.98
CA ASP A 244 12.68 -4.10 2.14
C ASP A 244 13.66 -5.30 2.13
N GLY A 245 13.75 -6.00 3.25
CA GLY A 245 14.58 -7.20 3.36
C GLY A 245 15.92 -6.98 4.07
N THR A 246 16.82 -7.93 3.86
CA THR A 246 18.09 -8.05 4.61
C THR A 246 19.33 -7.76 3.76
N ASP A 247 19.13 -7.49 2.46
CA ASP A 247 20.25 -7.29 1.55
C ASP A 247 20.05 -6.11 0.59
N ILE A 248 21.15 -5.50 0.16
CA ILE A 248 21.22 -4.48 -0.89
C ILE A 248 20.95 -5.05 -2.28
N ASP A 249 21.03 -6.37 -2.41
CA ASP A 249 20.63 -7.15 -3.58
C ASP A 249 19.44 -8.03 -3.18
N ILE A 250 18.25 -7.72 -3.66
CA ILE A 250 17.01 -8.43 -3.29
C ILE A 250 17.09 -9.94 -3.59
N GLU A 251 17.85 -10.33 -4.60
CA GLU A 251 18.03 -11.76 -4.95
C GLU A 251 18.80 -12.53 -3.85
N LYS A 252 19.50 -11.82 -2.98
CA LYS A 252 20.21 -12.37 -1.81
C LYS A 252 19.43 -12.19 -0.49
N ASP A 253 18.21 -11.63 -0.55
CA ASP A 253 17.39 -11.48 0.64
C ASP A 253 17.00 -12.83 1.23
N THR A 254 17.26 -13.00 2.51
CA THR A 254 16.95 -14.24 3.25
C THR A 254 15.66 -14.15 4.07
N SER A 255 15.08 -12.96 4.17
CA SER A 255 13.86 -12.72 4.97
C SER A 255 12.56 -12.98 4.21
N GLY A 256 12.62 -13.01 2.87
CA GLY A 256 11.46 -13.02 1.98
C GLY A 256 10.78 -11.64 1.82
N LEU A 257 11.11 -10.66 2.65
CA LEU A 257 10.49 -9.33 2.60
C LEU A 257 10.92 -8.54 1.35
N GLY A 258 12.16 -8.73 0.91
CA GLY A 258 12.66 -8.12 -0.32
C GLY A 258 11.95 -8.68 -1.55
N ILE A 259 11.88 -10.01 -1.67
CA ILE A 259 11.17 -10.68 -2.77
C ILE A 259 9.68 -10.33 -2.79
N TYR A 260 9.07 -10.10 -1.63
CA TYR A 260 7.67 -9.68 -1.52
C TYR A 260 7.37 -8.36 -2.24
N LEU A 261 8.37 -7.51 -2.50
CA LEU A 261 8.22 -6.31 -3.32
C LEU A 261 7.72 -6.60 -4.75
N GLN A 262 7.87 -7.83 -5.26
CA GLN A 262 7.29 -8.24 -6.54
C GLN A 262 5.75 -8.23 -6.55
N TYR A 263 5.15 -8.18 -5.38
CA TYR A 263 3.70 -8.25 -5.21
C TYR A 263 3.13 -7.06 -4.45
N ASN A 264 3.90 -6.47 -3.53
CA ASN A 264 3.42 -5.46 -2.61
C ASN A 264 3.53 -4.04 -3.17
N THR A 265 2.46 -3.25 -3.00
CA THR A 265 2.51 -1.79 -3.12
C THR A 265 2.60 -1.20 -1.73
N SER A 266 3.82 -0.94 -1.27
CA SER A 266 4.08 -0.56 0.12
C SER A 266 3.56 0.83 0.46
N SER A 267 3.19 1.04 1.73
CA SER A 267 2.75 2.34 2.25
C SER A 267 3.79 3.45 2.03
N LYS A 268 5.09 3.14 2.13
CA LYS A 268 6.17 4.12 1.89
C LYS A 268 6.19 4.61 0.43
N PHE A 269 5.88 3.74 -0.54
CA PHE A 269 5.74 4.12 -1.94
C PHE A 269 4.60 5.14 -2.14
N CYS A 270 3.44 4.84 -1.57
CA CYS A 270 2.28 5.74 -1.63
C CYS A 270 2.54 7.06 -0.90
N LEU A 271 3.18 7.01 0.28
CA LEU A 271 3.57 8.20 1.05
C LEU A 271 4.48 9.12 0.23
N TYR A 272 5.59 8.61 -0.31
CA TYR A 272 6.55 9.43 -1.03
C TYR A 272 5.93 10.08 -2.26
N LEU A 273 5.23 9.31 -3.07
CA LEU A 273 4.56 9.86 -4.24
C LEU A 273 3.41 10.81 -3.88
N SER A 274 2.69 10.60 -2.77
CA SER A 274 1.62 11.52 -2.34
C SER A 274 2.11 12.93 -2.00
N ILE A 275 3.39 13.07 -1.66
CA ILE A 275 4.04 14.35 -1.39
C ILE A 275 4.88 14.87 -2.55
N GLY A 276 4.82 14.21 -3.72
CA GLY A 276 5.58 14.59 -4.90
C GLY A 276 7.08 14.28 -4.79
N LEU A 277 7.46 13.36 -3.92
CA LEU A 277 8.84 12.91 -3.76
C LEU A 277 9.13 11.77 -4.72
N PRO A 278 10.10 11.91 -5.65
CA PRO A 278 10.54 10.83 -6.53
C PRO A 278 11.03 9.62 -5.75
N VAL A 279 10.78 8.43 -6.28
CA VAL A 279 11.10 7.18 -5.61
C VAL A 279 12.26 6.43 -6.25
N ILE A 280 12.98 5.65 -5.45
CA ILE A 280 13.91 4.62 -5.91
C ILE A 280 13.24 3.27 -5.64
N VAL A 281 13.07 2.45 -6.69
CA VAL A 281 12.42 1.14 -6.58
C VAL A 281 13.29 0.05 -7.21
N TRP A 282 13.14 -1.19 -6.75
CA TRP A 282 13.76 -2.34 -7.37
C TRP A 282 13.13 -2.66 -8.74
N GLU A 283 13.96 -3.09 -9.72
CA GLU A 283 13.51 -3.35 -11.10
C GLU A 283 12.38 -4.39 -11.24
N LYS A 284 12.34 -5.37 -10.32
CA LYS A 284 11.30 -6.42 -10.31
C LYS A 284 10.19 -6.14 -9.31
N ALA A 285 10.19 -4.99 -8.66
CA ALA A 285 9.10 -4.61 -7.77
C ALA A 285 7.80 -4.41 -8.56
N ALA A 286 6.66 -4.80 -7.97
CA ALA A 286 5.34 -4.56 -8.57
C ALA A 286 5.08 -3.07 -8.87
N THR A 287 5.73 -2.18 -8.12
CA THR A 287 5.63 -0.72 -8.28
C THR A 287 6.52 -0.17 -9.40
N ALA A 288 7.45 -0.97 -9.95
CA ALA A 288 8.36 -0.52 -11.02
C ALA A 288 7.60 -0.16 -12.31
N GLU A 289 6.52 -0.89 -12.63
CA GLU A 289 5.64 -0.59 -13.76
C GLU A 289 5.04 0.83 -13.61
N TYR A 290 4.50 1.15 -12.44
CA TYR A 290 3.94 2.48 -12.16
C TYR A 290 4.98 3.59 -12.27
N VAL A 291 6.19 3.36 -11.75
CA VAL A 291 7.30 4.32 -11.85
C VAL A 291 7.72 4.55 -13.31
N LYS A 292 7.80 3.50 -14.10
CA LYS A 292 8.14 3.56 -15.52
C LYS A 292 7.09 4.31 -16.34
N GLU A 293 5.80 3.99 -16.14
CA GLU A 293 4.69 4.63 -16.85
C GLU A 293 4.59 6.13 -16.55
N ASN A 294 4.78 6.50 -15.27
CA ASN A 294 4.62 7.87 -14.81
C ASN A 294 5.93 8.66 -14.78
N LYS A 295 7.08 8.03 -15.02
CA LYS A 295 8.42 8.64 -14.94
C LYS A 295 8.65 9.42 -13.63
N CYS A 296 8.19 8.87 -12.51
CA CYS A 296 8.17 9.55 -11.21
C CYS A 296 9.25 9.05 -10.22
N GLY A 297 10.32 8.44 -10.74
CA GLY A 297 11.41 7.91 -9.94
C GLY A 297 12.43 7.17 -10.79
N ILE A 298 13.34 6.45 -10.13
CA ILE A 298 14.37 5.62 -10.74
C ILE A 298 14.18 4.15 -10.39
N ILE A 299 14.55 3.29 -11.31
CA ILE A 299 14.45 1.84 -11.20
C ILE A 299 15.88 1.30 -11.16
N VAL A 300 16.22 0.60 -10.07
CA VAL A 300 17.56 0.06 -9.86
C VAL A 300 17.53 -1.47 -9.72
N LYS A 301 18.60 -2.11 -10.18
CA LYS A 301 18.74 -3.56 -10.04
C LYS A 301 19.16 -3.96 -8.62
N SER A 302 20.04 -3.16 -8.02
CA SER A 302 20.61 -3.40 -6.69
C SER A 302 21.04 -2.06 -6.09
N LEU A 303 21.10 -1.96 -4.75
CA LEU A 303 21.62 -0.79 -4.06
C LEU A 303 23.16 -0.76 -4.02
N ALA A 304 23.84 -1.82 -4.46
CA ALA A 304 25.30 -1.87 -4.49
C ALA A 304 25.93 -0.78 -5.38
N ASN A 305 25.23 -0.35 -6.43
CA ASN A 305 25.68 0.69 -7.35
C ASN A 305 24.78 1.94 -7.29
N LEU A 306 24.07 2.15 -6.18
CA LEU A 306 23.06 3.19 -6.07
C LEU A 306 23.56 4.57 -6.48
N GLU A 307 24.72 5.01 -5.96
CA GLU A 307 25.27 6.33 -6.28
C GLU A 307 25.58 6.50 -7.77
N ARG A 308 26.07 5.46 -8.41
CA ARG A 308 26.34 5.48 -9.86
C ARG A 308 25.05 5.65 -10.66
N GLU A 309 23.99 4.96 -10.28
CA GLU A 309 22.68 5.11 -10.92
C GLU A 309 22.12 6.53 -10.71
N LEU A 310 22.28 7.09 -9.50
CA LEU A 310 21.84 8.44 -9.19
C LEU A 310 22.64 9.51 -9.95
N ASP A 311 23.96 9.34 -10.09
CA ASP A 311 24.83 10.27 -10.82
C ASP A 311 24.61 10.22 -12.33
N SER A 312 24.06 9.12 -12.86
CA SER A 312 23.70 9.03 -14.28
C SER A 312 22.52 9.91 -14.66
N VAL A 313 21.74 10.38 -13.67
CA VAL A 313 20.59 11.26 -13.87
C VAL A 313 21.06 12.71 -13.87
N SER A 314 20.97 13.39 -15.00
CA SER A 314 21.27 14.81 -15.11
C SER A 314 20.29 15.67 -14.29
N GLU A 315 20.69 16.89 -13.96
CA GLU A 315 19.82 17.82 -13.21
C GLU A 315 18.52 18.12 -13.98
N SER A 316 18.57 18.21 -15.30
CA SER A 316 17.37 18.42 -16.14
C SER A 316 16.42 17.23 -16.11
N GLU A 317 16.93 16.01 -16.20
CA GLU A 317 16.14 14.78 -16.07
C GLU A 317 15.53 14.66 -14.66
N TYR A 318 16.31 14.96 -13.61
CA TYR A 318 15.80 14.97 -12.26
C TYR A 318 14.63 15.97 -12.09
N LYS A 319 14.73 17.18 -12.65
CA LYS A 319 13.63 18.15 -12.62
C LYS A 319 12.38 17.61 -13.32
N GLU A 320 12.52 16.89 -14.43
CA GLU A 320 11.40 16.23 -15.11
C GLU A 320 10.78 15.16 -14.20
N ILE A 321 11.60 14.28 -13.61
CA ILE A 321 11.15 13.24 -12.67
C ILE A 321 10.39 13.86 -11.49
N ARG A 322 10.91 14.95 -10.94
CA ARG A 322 10.28 15.66 -9.80
C ARG A 322 8.93 16.27 -10.19
N CYS A 323 8.82 16.90 -11.34
CA CYS A 323 7.56 17.43 -11.86
C CYS A 323 6.54 16.31 -12.10
N ASN A 324 6.98 15.17 -12.62
CA ASN A 324 6.13 14.00 -12.81
C ASN A 324 5.64 13.44 -11.46
N ALA A 325 6.50 13.33 -10.45
CA ALA A 325 6.13 12.92 -9.11
C ALA A 325 5.10 13.90 -8.48
N ALA A 326 5.27 15.20 -8.67
CA ALA A 326 4.31 16.21 -8.21
C ALA A 326 2.94 16.08 -8.92
N ARG A 327 2.92 15.72 -10.21
CA ARG A 327 1.68 15.49 -10.95
C ARG A 327 0.92 14.27 -10.45
N VAL A 328 1.59 13.14 -10.20
CA VAL A 328 0.93 11.95 -9.66
C VAL A 328 0.51 12.13 -8.21
N ALA A 329 1.19 12.98 -7.45
CA ALA A 329 0.83 13.27 -6.06
C ALA A 329 -0.63 13.72 -5.89
N THR A 330 -1.12 14.59 -6.76
CA THR A 330 -2.51 15.06 -6.74
C THR A 330 -3.48 13.90 -6.99
N ARG A 331 -3.19 13.05 -7.98
CA ARG A 331 -4.03 11.86 -8.26
C ARG A 331 -4.11 10.91 -7.07
N ILE A 332 -2.97 10.66 -6.42
CA ILE A 332 -2.87 9.76 -5.26
C ILE A 332 -3.64 10.32 -4.06
N ARG A 333 -3.48 11.63 -3.76
CA ARG A 333 -4.23 12.29 -2.68
C ARG A 333 -5.74 12.29 -2.88
N GLN A 334 -6.18 12.38 -4.13
CA GLN A 334 -7.60 12.37 -4.51
C GLN A 334 -8.13 10.97 -4.80
N GLY A 335 -7.27 9.94 -4.85
CA GLY A 335 -7.64 8.54 -5.07
C GLY A 335 -8.20 8.26 -6.46
N TYR A 336 -7.85 9.07 -7.47
CA TYR A 336 -8.43 8.95 -8.82
C TYR A 336 -8.21 7.57 -9.45
N ASP A 337 -7.02 6.99 -9.33
CA ASP A 337 -6.73 5.67 -9.92
C ASP A 337 -7.65 4.58 -9.35
N PHE A 338 -7.99 4.68 -8.07
CA PHE A 338 -8.95 3.78 -7.42
C PHE A 338 -10.39 4.09 -7.86
N ILE A 339 -10.79 5.36 -7.87
CA ILE A 339 -12.14 5.80 -8.27
C ILE A 339 -12.42 5.39 -9.71
N ASP A 340 -11.51 5.69 -10.64
CA ASP A 340 -11.62 5.35 -12.07
C ASP A 340 -11.84 3.83 -12.23
N SER A 341 -11.11 3.00 -11.48
CA SER A 341 -11.25 1.54 -11.52
C SER A 341 -12.59 1.05 -10.98
N VAL A 342 -13.13 1.69 -9.95
CA VAL A 342 -14.46 1.37 -9.40
C VAL A 342 -15.56 1.80 -10.37
N GLU A 343 -15.45 2.97 -10.99
CA GLU A 343 -16.40 3.46 -11.99
C GLU A 343 -16.41 2.59 -13.24
N GLU A 344 -15.26 2.10 -13.69
CA GLU A 344 -15.17 1.11 -14.76
C GLU A 344 -15.95 -0.17 -14.44
N ILE A 345 -15.80 -0.70 -13.22
CA ILE A 345 -16.53 -1.89 -12.77
C ILE A 345 -18.04 -1.67 -12.86
N ILE A 346 -18.53 -0.53 -12.38
CA ILE A 346 -19.97 -0.21 -12.37
C ILE A 346 -20.45 0.08 -13.80
N GLY A 347 -19.68 0.83 -14.57
CA GLY A 347 -20.06 1.27 -15.92
C GLY A 347 -20.08 0.15 -16.96
N THR A 348 -19.24 -0.87 -16.83
CA THR A 348 -19.22 -2.03 -17.73
C THR A 348 -20.47 -2.92 -17.57
N GLU A 349 -21.09 -2.92 -16.39
CA GLU A 349 -22.28 -3.75 -16.13
C GLU A 349 -23.61 -3.07 -16.44
N VAL A 350 -23.62 -1.74 -16.59
CA VAL A 350 -24.81 -1.01 -17.06
C VAL A 350 -24.99 -1.15 -18.58
N LYS A 351 -23.92 -1.57 -19.30
CA LYS A 351 -23.92 -1.77 -20.76
C LYS A 351 -24.10 -3.22 -21.19
N ALA A 352 -24.09 -4.17 -20.25
CA ALA A 352 -24.31 -5.59 -20.49
C ALA A 352 -25.71 -6.03 -20.03
#